data_6fc20832377ecf342c58098ba748ed1b
#
_entry.id   6fc20832377ecf342c58098ba748ed1b
#
_cell.length_a   1.000
_cell.length_b   1.000
_cell.length_c   1.000
_cell.angle_alpha   90.00
_cell.angle_beta   90.00
_cell.angle_gamma   90.00
#
_symmetry.space_group_name_H-M   'P 1'
#
loop_
_entity.id
_entity.type
_entity.pdbx_description
1 polymer ?
#
loop_
_entity_poly.entity_id
_entity_poly.type
_entity_poly.pdbx_seq_one_letter_code
_entity_poly.pdbx_strand_id
1 'polypeptide(L)'
;MEYKSATVTKKANVYHDGKVTSRSVITAEGEMKTLGLMQAGTYRFSTAAAEVMEVLAGSCRVKLADSQDWTTYADGQSFDVPANSHFDIEVDEILDYICHFA
;
A
#
# COMPACT_ATOMS: atom_id res chain seq x y z
N MET A 1 9.29 14.62 -7.13
CA MET A 1 9.17 13.25 -6.65
C MET A 1 8.22 12.52 -7.57
N GLU A 2 8.79 11.93 -8.58
CA GLU A 2 7.98 11.33 -9.65
C GLU A 2 8.72 10.17 -10.29
N TYR A 3 7.97 9.25 -10.86
CA TYR A 3 8.53 8.19 -11.69
C TYR A 3 8.51 8.66 -13.14
N LYS A 4 9.68 8.92 -13.71
CA LYS A 4 9.81 9.32 -15.11
C LYS A 4 9.90 8.10 -16.00
N SER A 5 9.33 8.21 -17.21
CA SER A 5 9.35 7.14 -18.21
C SER A 5 8.75 5.83 -17.68
N ALA A 6 7.73 5.94 -16.84
CA ALA A 6 7.04 4.79 -16.29
C ALA A 6 5.90 4.36 -17.21
N THR A 7 5.58 3.06 -17.16
CA THR A 7 4.42 2.50 -17.83
C THR A 7 3.30 2.38 -16.81
N VAL A 8 2.15 2.96 -17.10
CA VAL A 8 0.99 2.96 -16.21
C VAL A 8 -0.14 2.16 -16.83
N THR A 9 -0.67 1.19 -16.10
CA THR A 9 -1.89 0.49 -16.52
C THR A 9 -3.08 1.41 -16.28
N LYS A 10 -3.84 1.67 -17.33
CA LYS A 10 -4.92 2.66 -17.30
C LYS A 10 -6.04 2.31 -16.33
N LYS A 11 -6.40 1.04 -16.25
CA LYS A 11 -7.52 0.61 -15.41
C LYS A 11 -7.09 0.46 -13.97
N ALA A 12 -7.86 1.04 -13.06
CA ALA A 12 -7.58 0.96 -11.64
C ALA A 12 -7.78 -0.45 -11.09
N ASN A 13 -6.99 -0.78 -10.07
CA ASN A 13 -7.27 -1.89 -9.19
C ASN A 13 -8.24 -1.40 -8.11
N VAL A 14 -9.33 -2.12 -7.89
CA VAL A 14 -10.38 -1.69 -6.96
C VAL A 14 -10.58 -2.77 -5.92
N TYR A 15 -10.51 -2.38 -4.65
CA TYR A 15 -10.67 -3.28 -3.51
C TYR A 15 -11.69 -2.71 -2.53
N HIS A 16 -12.29 -3.58 -1.71
CA HIS A 16 -13.16 -3.19 -0.60
C HIS A 16 -14.27 -2.22 -1.05
N ASP A 17 -14.99 -2.62 -2.10
CA ASP A 17 -16.14 -1.86 -2.64
C ASP A 17 -15.78 -0.42 -3.05
N GLY A 18 -14.57 -0.25 -3.58
CA GLY A 18 -14.12 1.05 -4.08
C GLY A 18 -13.49 1.95 -3.03
N LYS A 19 -13.40 1.50 -1.78
CA LYS A 19 -12.76 2.30 -0.72
C LYS A 19 -11.26 2.34 -0.83
N VAL A 20 -10.67 1.36 -1.53
CA VAL A 20 -9.23 1.30 -1.81
C VAL A 20 -9.05 1.14 -3.30
N THR A 21 -8.26 2.02 -3.89
CA THR A 21 -7.94 1.96 -5.32
C THR A 21 -6.45 2.17 -5.54
N SER A 22 -5.92 1.59 -6.61
CA SER A 22 -4.53 1.82 -7.00
C SER A 22 -4.37 1.71 -8.50
N ARG A 23 -3.25 2.25 -9.01
CA ARG A 23 -2.83 2.08 -10.39
C ARG A 23 -1.51 1.35 -10.41
N SER A 24 -1.40 0.36 -11.29
CA SER A 24 -0.15 -0.39 -11.44
C SER A 24 0.81 0.38 -12.32
N VAL A 25 2.06 0.46 -11.87
CA VAL A 25 3.13 1.20 -12.53
C VAL A 25 4.35 0.31 -12.64
N ILE A 26 4.99 0.32 -13.81
CA ILE A 26 6.30 -0.29 -14.00
C ILE A 26 7.27 0.86 -14.24
N THR A 27 8.29 0.97 -13.38
CA THR A 27 9.27 2.05 -13.47
C THR A 27 10.18 1.86 -14.68
N ALA A 28 10.96 2.90 -15.02
CA ALA A 28 11.92 2.83 -16.11
C ALA A 28 12.92 1.70 -15.90
N GLU A 29 13.23 1.34 -14.64
CA GLU A 29 14.14 0.24 -14.28
C GLU A 29 13.45 -1.12 -14.28
N GLY A 30 12.15 -1.19 -14.56
CA GLY A 30 11.40 -2.44 -14.61
C GLY A 30 10.83 -2.90 -13.29
N GLU A 31 10.83 -2.06 -12.27
CA GLU A 31 10.25 -2.39 -10.95
C GLU A 31 8.75 -2.17 -10.95
N MET A 32 8.03 -3.07 -10.31
CA MET A 32 6.58 -2.95 -10.19
C MET A 32 6.20 -2.25 -8.90
N LYS A 33 5.30 -1.25 -9.03
CA LYS A 33 4.74 -0.50 -7.92
C LYS A 33 3.24 -0.35 -8.13
N THR A 34 2.50 -0.08 -7.06
CA THR A 34 1.14 0.45 -7.19
C THR A 34 1.05 1.76 -6.42
N LEU A 35 0.36 2.73 -7.01
CA LEU A 35 0.13 4.04 -6.43
C LEU A 35 -1.34 4.12 -6.08
N GLY A 36 -1.67 4.30 -4.82
CA GLY A 36 -3.05 4.16 -4.41
C GLY A 36 -3.51 5.10 -3.33
N LEU A 37 -4.81 5.02 -3.09
CA LEU A 37 -5.49 5.74 -2.02
C LEU A 37 -6.37 4.76 -1.26
N MET A 38 -6.38 4.90 0.08
CA MET A 38 -7.33 4.21 0.95
C MET A 38 -8.17 5.25 1.65
N GLN A 39 -9.49 5.08 1.60
CA GLN A 39 -10.40 5.91 2.37
C GLN A 39 -10.40 5.46 3.84
N ALA A 40 -10.99 6.26 4.72
CA ALA A 40 -11.11 5.91 6.13
C ALA A 40 -11.80 4.54 6.29
N GLY A 41 -11.28 3.71 7.17
CA GLY A 41 -11.81 2.39 7.42
C GLY A 41 -10.75 1.42 7.93
N THR A 42 -11.17 0.18 8.12
CA THR A 42 -10.30 -0.92 8.54
C THR A 42 -10.33 -2.00 7.46
N TYR A 43 -9.15 -2.42 7.02
CA TYR A 43 -9.02 -3.36 5.91
C TYR A 43 -8.03 -4.47 6.22
N ARG A 44 -8.22 -5.62 5.60
CA ARG A 44 -7.21 -6.70 5.59
C ARG A 44 -6.74 -6.92 4.16
N PHE A 45 -5.43 -7.02 4.00
CA PHE A 45 -4.79 -7.35 2.73
C PHE A 45 -3.89 -8.56 2.90
N SER A 46 -3.95 -9.46 1.93
CA SER A 46 -3.08 -10.64 1.88
C SER A 46 -1.98 -10.41 0.87
N THR A 47 -0.81 -11.01 1.13
CA THR A 47 0.34 -10.91 0.25
C THR A 47 0.68 -12.26 -0.37
N ALA A 48 1.08 -12.26 -1.63
CA ALA A 48 1.75 -13.40 -2.26
C ALA A 48 3.25 -13.19 -2.22
N ALA A 49 3.74 -12.07 -2.80
CA ALA A 49 5.13 -11.65 -2.69
C ALA A 49 5.30 -10.72 -1.49
N ALA A 50 6.52 -10.58 -1.02
CA ALA A 50 6.84 -9.60 0.02
C ALA A 50 6.63 -8.18 -0.54
N GLU A 51 6.21 -7.26 0.33
CA GLU A 51 5.89 -5.88 -0.04
C GLU A 51 6.52 -4.91 0.94
N VAL A 52 6.82 -3.72 0.44
CA VAL A 52 7.10 -2.56 1.28
C VAL A 52 6.01 -1.53 1.03
N MET A 53 5.28 -1.17 2.06
CA MET A 53 4.23 -0.16 2.00
C MET A 53 4.80 1.17 2.47
N GLU A 54 4.74 2.17 1.62
CA GLU A 54 5.25 3.51 1.91
C GLU A 54 4.07 4.48 2.02
N VAL A 55 4.02 5.23 3.12
CA VAL A 55 2.98 6.25 3.33
C VAL A 55 3.48 7.58 2.77
N LEU A 56 2.75 8.12 1.80
CA LEU A 56 3.07 9.43 1.23
C LEU A 56 2.38 10.55 1.99
N ALA A 57 1.13 10.34 2.37
CA ALA A 57 0.35 11.33 3.11
C ALA A 57 -0.73 10.64 3.93
N GLY A 58 -0.98 11.16 5.12
CA GLY A 58 -1.96 10.61 6.04
C GLY A 58 -1.33 9.80 7.16
N SER A 59 -2.16 9.12 7.93
CA SER A 59 -1.69 8.23 9.00
C SER A 59 -2.55 6.98 9.07
N CYS A 60 -1.94 5.90 9.53
CA CYS A 60 -2.61 4.61 9.68
C CYS A 60 -2.01 3.83 10.83
N ARG A 61 -2.73 2.79 11.25
CA ARG A 61 -2.22 1.80 12.20
C ARG A 61 -2.22 0.45 11.51
N VAL A 62 -1.16 -0.31 11.70
CA VAL A 62 -0.95 -1.60 11.03
C VAL A 62 -0.67 -2.68 12.06
N LYS A 63 -1.32 -3.83 11.88
CA LYS A 63 -1.05 -5.03 12.66
C LYS A 63 -0.68 -6.14 11.68
N LEU A 64 0.56 -6.64 11.80
CA LEU A 64 1.03 -7.75 10.98
C LEU A 64 0.44 -9.08 11.49
N ALA A 65 0.42 -10.10 10.62
CA ALA A 65 -0.17 -11.39 10.94
C ALA A 65 0.38 -12.03 12.21
N ASP A 66 1.69 -11.92 12.42
CA ASP A 66 2.38 -12.53 13.55
C ASP A 66 2.48 -11.63 14.78
N SER A 67 1.83 -10.46 14.76
CA SER A 67 1.91 -9.48 15.83
C SER A 67 0.58 -9.32 16.52
N GLN A 68 0.63 -9.01 17.82
CA GLN A 68 -0.55 -8.61 18.59
C GLN A 68 -0.64 -7.10 18.70
N ASP A 69 0.38 -6.38 18.22
CA ASP A 69 0.50 -4.94 18.42
C ASP A 69 0.18 -4.18 17.13
N TRP A 70 -0.48 -3.03 17.31
CA TRP A 70 -0.72 -2.06 16.25
C TRP A 70 0.39 -1.01 16.27
N THR A 71 0.96 -0.75 15.11
CA THR A 71 2.02 0.26 14.95
C THR A 71 1.49 1.39 14.07
N THR A 72 1.72 2.63 14.48
CA THR A 72 1.31 3.80 13.72
C THR A 72 2.37 4.21 12.72
N TYR A 73 1.93 4.49 11.48
CA TYR A 73 2.79 5.00 10.42
C TYR A 73 2.14 6.25 9.82
N ALA A 74 2.96 7.22 9.48
CA ALA A 74 2.51 8.50 8.93
C ALA A 74 3.42 8.93 7.77
N ASP A 75 3.23 10.12 7.26
CA ASP A 75 3.94 10.68 6.11
C ASP A 75 5.44 10.35 6.13
N GLY A 76 5.92 9.72 5.05
CA GLY A 76 7.33 9.41 4.85
C GLY A 76 7.81 8.13 5.52
N GLN A 77 6.95 7.44 6.27
CA GLN A 77 7.30 6.17 6.90
C GLN A 77 6.88 4.99 6.04
N SER A 78 7.49 3.84 6.27
CA SER A 78 7.18 2.63 5.53
C SER A 78 7.21 1.41 6.46
N PHE A 79 6.59 0.32 6.01
CA PHE A 79 6.64 -0.94 6.74
C PHE A 79 6.72 -2.10 5.75
N ASP A 80 7.38 -3.18 6.21
CA ASP A 80 7.58 -4.40 5.43
C ASP A 80 6.49 -5.40 5.76
N VAL A 81 6.00 -6.09 4.73
CA VAL A 81 5.06 -7.20 4.89
C VAL A 81 5.67 -8.45 4.25
N PRO A 82 5.78 -9.57 4.98
CA PRO A 82 6.36 -10.79 4.42
C PRO A 82 5.50 -11.37 3.29
N ALA A 83 6.12 -12.22 2.47
CA ALA A 83 5.40 -12.98 1.47
C ALA A 83 4.46 -13.99 2.15
N ASN A 84 3.38 -14.35 1.46
CA ASN A 84 2.41 -15.37 1.91
C ASN A 84 1.86 -15.06 3.31
N SER A 85 1.52 -13.81 3.55
CA SER A 85 1.06 -13.33 4.85
C SER A 85 -0.15 -12.40 4.69
N HIS A 86 -0.47 -11.65 5.72
CA HIS A 86 -1.48 -10.61 5.66
C HIS A 86 -1.18 -9.53 6.69
N PHE A 87 -1.87 -8.40 6.56
CA PHE A 87 -1.84 -7.35 7.55
C PHE A 87 -3.21 -6.68 7.64
N ASP A 88 -3.51 -6.16 8.83
CA ASP A 88 -4.69 -5.33 9.05
C ASP A 88 -4.23 -3.88 9.12
N ILE A 89 -5.00 -2.99 8.51
CA ILE A 89 -4.69 -1.57 8.48
C ILE A 89 -5.93 -0.75 8.82
N GLU A 90 -5.76 0.21 9.73
CA GLU A 90 -6.80 1.18 10.09
C GLU A 90 -6.37 2.54 9.58
N VAL A 91 -7.22 3.15 8.77
CA VAL A 91 -6.97 4.46 8.14
C VAL A 91 -7.93 5.47 8.76
N ASP A 92 -7.39 6.58 9.27
CA ASP A 92 -8.19 7.59 9.98
C ASP A 92 -8.99 8.48 9.04
N GLU A 93 -8.37 8.94 7.95
CA GLU A 93 -9.04 9.78 6.97
C GLU A 93 -8.79 9.21 5.59
N ILE A 94 -7.82 9.75 4.86
CA ILE A 94 -7.41 9.21 3.58
C ILE A 94 -5.91 8.93 3.64
N LEU A 95 -5.49 7.80 3.08
CA LEU A 95 -4.09 7.42 3.03
C LEU A 95 -3.63 7.38 1.59
N ASP A 96 -2.60 8.17 1.29
CA ASP A 96 -1.89 8.14 0.00
C ASP A 96 -0.67 7.23 0.18
N TYR A 97 -0.53 6.21 -0.65
CA TYR A 97 0.50 5.20 -0.43
C TYR A 97 1.08 4.67 -1.72
N ILE A 98 2.29 4.11 -1.60
CA ILE A 98 2.91 3.30 -2.65
C ILE A 98 3.12 1.90 -2.08
N CYS A 99 2.79 0.88 -2.88
CA CYS A 99 3.17 -0.49 -2.59
C CYS A 99 4.33 -0.87 -3.50
N HIS A 100 5.47 -1.23 -2.90
CA HIS A 100 6.65 -1.70 -3.62
C HIS A 100 6.67 -3.22 -3.54
N PHE A 101 6.71 -3.88 -4.69
CA PHE A 101 6.75 -5.34 -4.74
C PHE A 101 8.20 -5.82 -4.84
N ALA A 102 8.48 -6.91 -4.16
CA ALA A 102 9.80 -7.53 -4.21
C ALA A 102 10.00 -8.30 -5.51
#